data_cf88b0788f45df83083c713dfaa0695f
#
_entry.id   cf88b0788f45df83083c713dfaa0695f
#
_cell.length_a   1.000
_cell.length_b   1.000
_cell.length_c   1.000
_cell.angle_alpha   90.00
_cell.angle_beta   90.00
_cell.angle_gamma   90.00
#
_symmetry.space_group_name_H-M   'P 1'
#
loop_
_entity.id
_entity.type
_entity.pdbx_description
1 polymer ?
#
loop_
_entity_poly.entity_id
_entity_poly.type
_entity_poly.pdbx_seq_one_letter_code
_entity_poly.pdbx_strand_id
1 'polypeptide(L)'
;MQEVVGTEYETAYRLGCYGMRRGEICAISSADLDGNLLSITKSKVVTDDNEWVIKPIPKTTGSQRTIYIDDELAARIQKDGYAFKRHPNLLNHHLHRLVKRLGIPPFRFHDMRAYYASMAHSLGIPDAYIMANGGWTSTNILNRVYKRTFEDKQADANRTISAHLKP
;
A
#
# COMPACT_ATOMS: atom_id res chain seq x y z
N MET A 1 -1.83 5.57 12.25
CA MET A 1 -2.09 6.68 11.28
C MET A 1 -2.17 8.04 11.97
N GLN A 2 -2.83 8.21 13.11
CA GLN A 2 -2.96 9.51 13.81
C GLN A 2 -1.63 10.26 13.99
N GLU A 3 -0.55 9.56 14.28
CA GLU A 3 0.79 10.12 14.53
C GLU A 3 1.47 10.77 13.31
N VAL A 4 0.96 10.56 12.12
CA VAL A 4 1.50 11.14 10.87
C VAL A 4 0.58 12.19 10.26
N VAL A 5 -0.64 12.34 10.79
CA VAL A 5 -1.62 13.33 10.31
C VAL A 5 -1.03 14.74 10.40
N GLY A 6 -1.18 15.55 9.34
CA GLY A 6 -0.64 16.89 9.25
C GLY A 6 0.86 16.97 8.94
N THR A 7 1.58 15.84 8.91
CA THR A 7 3.02 15.82 8.56
C THR A 7 3.27 15.63 7.06
N GLU A 8 4.48 15.90 6.61
CA GLU A 8 4.96 15.61 5.25
C GLU A 8 4.94 14.11 4.90
N TYR A 9 4.82 13.24 5.89
CA TYR A 9 4.80 11.78 5.71
C TYR A 9 3.39 11.22 5.51
N GLU A 10 2.35 11.95 5.85
CA GLU A 10 0.96 11.45 5.88
C GLU A 10 0.53 10.86 4.54
N THR A 11 0.68 11.61 3.44
CA THR A 11 0.31 11.15 2.10
C THR A 11 1.00 9.84 1.74
N ALA A 12 2.30 9.72 2.02
CA ALA A 12 3.06 8.52 1.73
C ALA A 12 2.60 7.31 2.56
N TYR A 13 2.28 7.50 3.82
CA TYR A 13 1.77 6.42 4.69
C TYR A 13 0.37 5.97 4.28
N ARG A 14 -0.52 6.91 3.96
CA ARG A 14 -1.87 6.59 3.45
C ARG A 14 -1.77 5.78 2.16
N LEU A 15 -0.97 6.20 1.18
CA LEU A 15 -0.73 5.45 -0.06
C LEU A 15 -0.09 4.08 0.18
N GLY A 16 0.76 3.94 1.18
CA GLY A 16 1.26 2.65 1.64
C GLY A 16 0.14 1.72 2.10
N CYS A 17 -0.87 2.25 2.82
CA CYS A 17 -2.08 1.53 3.23
C CYS A 17 -3.03 1.22 2.06
N TYR A 18 -2.93 1.91 0.92
CA TYR A 18 -3.57 1.53 -0.35
C TYR A 18 -2.78 0.47 -1.13
N GLY A 19 -1.73 -0.10 -0.53
CA GLY A 19 -0.96 -1.18 -1.14
C GLY A 19 0.11 -0.75 -2.13
N MET A 20 0.46 0.53 -2.21
CA MET A 20 1.52 1.02 -3.11
C MET A 20 2.92 0.67 -2.62
N ARG A 21 3.85 0.46 -3.56
CA ARG A 21 5.27 0.30 -3.26
C ARG A 21 5.89 1.65 -2.90
N ARG A 22 6.88 1.65 -2.01
CA ARG A 22 7.62 2.87 -1.63
C ARG A 22 8.12 3.68 -2.84
N GLY A 23 8.71 2.99 -3.82
CA GLY A 23 9.22 3.64 -5.03
C GLY A 23 8.12 4.24 -5.90
N GLU A 24 6.97 3.59 -6.00
CA GLU A 24 5.79 4.12 -6.69
C GLU A 24 5.32 5.41 -6.02
N ILE A 25 5.14 5.41 -4.71
CA ILE A 25 4.73 6.58 -3.91
C ILE A 25 5.67 7.76 -4.13
N CYS A 26 6.98 7.52 -4.10
CA CYS A 26 7.99 8.57 -4.30
C CYS A 26 8.09 9.09 -5.75
N ALA A 27 7.37 8.46 -6.68
CA ALA A 27 7.30 8.90 -8.07
C ALA A 27 6.00 9.63 -8.41
N ILE A 28 4.97 9.58 -7.53
CA ILE A 28 3.67 10.21 -7.75
C ILE A 28 3.78 11.74 -7.73
N SER A 29 3.14 12.34 -8.72
CA SER A 29 2.88 13.78 -8.83
C SER A 29 1.38 14.04 -9.02
N SER A 30 0.95 15.29 -8.92
CA SER A 30 -0.44 15.69 -9.21
C SER A 30 -0.86 15.37 -10.66
N ALA A 31 0.08 15.31 -11.61
CA ALA A 31 -0.19 14.93 -12.99
C ALA A 31 -0.61 13.44 -13.16
N ASP A 32 -0.40 12.61 -12.15
CA ASP A 32 -0.81 11.20 -12.16
C ASP A 32 -2.25 11.00 -11.65
N LEU A 33 -2.92 12.10 -11.28
CA LEU A 33 -4.25 12.11 -10.67
C LEU A 33 -5.29 12.67 -11.65
N ASP A 34 -6.39 11.91 -11.82
CA ASP A 34 -7.60 12.33 -12.53
C ASP A 34 -8.81 12.16 -11.59
N GLY A 35 -9.25 13.26 -10.99
CA GLY A 35 -10.19 13.21 -9.87
C GLY A 35 -9.62 12.37 -8.71
N ASN A 36 -10.29 11.28 -8.39
CA ASN A 36 -9.87 10.32 -7.38
C ASN A 36 -9.13 9.09 -7.95
N LEU A 37 -8.92 9.06 -9.25
CA LEU A 37 -8.22 7.98 -9.94
C LEU A 37 -6.72 8.29 -10.02
N LEU A 38 -5.92 7.52 -9.30
CA LEU A 38 -4.47 7.65 -9.26
C LEU A 38 -3.80 6.61 -10.17
N SER A 39 -3.13 7.08 -11.22
CA SER A 39 -2.39 6.26 -12.18
C SER A 39 -0.98 5.95 -11.69
N ILE A 40 -0.65 4.66 -11.58
CA ILE A 40 0.65 4.17 -11.11
C ILE A 40 1.39 3.59 -12.30
N THR A 41 2.21 4.41 -12.95
CA THR A 41 2.91 4.08 -14.21
C THR A 41 4.42 4.20 -14.10
N LYS A 42 4.93 4.72 -12.98
CA LYS A 42 6.36 4.98 -12.75
C LYS A 42 6.77 4.65 -11.32
N SER A 43 8.06 4.46 -11.12
CA SER A 43 8.63 4.18 -9.80
C SER A 43 10.00 4.84 -9.66
N LYS A 44 10.30 5.33 -8.49
CA LYS A 44 11.64 5.81 -8.14
C LYS A 44 12.49 4.62 -7.70
N VAL A 45 13.59 4.40 -8.39
CA VAL A 45 14.48 3.25 -8.21
C VAL A 45 15.93 3.71 -8.05
N VAL A 46 16.74 2.89 -7.40
CA VAL A 46 18.19 3.10 -7.30
C VAL A 46 18.86 2.57 -8.57
N THR A 47 19.78 3.35 -9.14
CA THR A 47 20.66 2.91 -10.24
C THR A 47 21.90 2.19 -9.71
N ASP A 48 22.70 1.62 -10.61
CA ASP A 48 23.96 0.98 -10.27
C ASP A 48 24.96 1.98 -9.66
N ASP A 49 24.85 3.26 -10.03
CA ASP A 49 25.64 4.39 -9.47
C ASP A 49 25.09 4.88 -8.12
N ASN A 50 24.16 4.14 -7.52
CA ASN A 50 23.50 4.48 -6.25
C ASN A 50 22.70 5.78 -6.25
N GLU A 51 22.25 6.23 -7.43
CA GLU A 51 21.39 7.38 -7.59
C GLU A 51 19.91 6.98 -7.65
N TRP A 52 19.02 7.87 -7.17
CA TRP A 52 17.58 7.66 -7.23
C TRP A 52 16.98 8.37 -8.43
N VAL A 53 16.51 7.57 -9.41
CA VAL A 53 15.88 8.05 -10.64
C VAL A 53 14.44 7.56 -10.76
N ILE A 54 13.58 8.34 -11.44
CA ILE A 54 12.22 7.91 -11.78
C ILE A 54 12.29 7.17 -13.12
N LYS A 55 11.83 5.91 -13.12
CA LYS A 55 11.71 5.09 -14.34
C LYS A 55 10.25 4.67 -14.56
N PRO A 56 9.80 4.55 -15.81
CA PRO A 56 8.50 3.98 -16.11
C PRO A 56 8.46 2.50 -15.69
N ILE A 57 7.29 2.07 -15.23
CA ILE A 57 7.02 0.65 -14.96
C ILE A 57 6.68 -0.01 -16.30
N PRO A 58 7.31 -1.14 -16.69
CA PRO A 58 6.99 -1.82 -17.93
C PRO A 58 5.52 -2.28 -17.98
N LYS A 59 4.84 -2.04 -19.10
CA LYS A 59 3.42 -2.45 -19.30
C LYS A 59 3.23 -3.97 -19.20
N THR A 60 4.25 -4.73 -19.58
CA THR A 60 4.23 -6.21 -19.60
C THR A 60 4.24 -6.84 -18.21
N THR A 61 4.56 -6.09 -17.15
CA THR A 61 4.66 -6.63 -15.78
C THR A 61 3.32 -6.66 -15.02
N GLY A 62 2.21 -6.19 -15.61
CA GLY A 62 0.93 -6.04 -14.91
C GLY A 62 0.96 -5.07 -13.71
N SER A 63 2.08 -4.36 -13.55
CA SER A 63 2.30 -3.46 -12.41
C SER A 63 1.80 -2.04 -12.66
N GLN A 64 1.57 -1.65 -13.94
CA GLN A 64 0.85 -0.41 -14.26
C GLN A 64 -0.63 -0.61 -13.93
N ARG A 65 -1.19 0.32 -13.18
CA ARG A 65 -2.56 0.24 -12.72
C ARG A 65 -3.11 1.60 -12.32
N THR A 66 -4.41 1.70 -12.21
CA THR A 66 -5.10 2.86 -11.62
C THR A 66 -5.82 2.40 -10.36
N ILE A 67 -5.72 3.16 -9.28
CA ILE A 67 -6.44 2.90 -8.03
C ILE A 67 -7.32 4.10 -7.69
N TYR A 68 -8.44 3.84 -7.01
CA TYR A 68 -9.26 4.89 -6.42
C TYR A 68 -8.72 5.26 -5.04
N ILE A 69 -8.58 6.56 -4.78
CA ILE A 69 -8.22 7.11 -3.48
C ILE A 69 -9.30 8.06 -2.97
N ASP A 70 -9.38 8.29 -1.67
CA ASP A 70 -10.36 9.19 -1.09
C ASP A 70 -10.09 10.67 -1.43
N ASP A 71 -11.15 11.49 -1.30
CA ASP A 71 -11.15 12.91 -1.70
C ASP A 71 -10.09 13.73 -0.97
N GLU A 72 -9.89 13.47 0.33
CA GLU A 72 -8.91 14.20 1.13
C GLU A 72 -7.48 13.93 0.66
N LEU A 73 -7.17 12.65 0.38
CA LEU A 73 -5.86 12.24 -0.13
C LEU A 73 -5.61 12.80 -1.54
N ALA A 74 -6.63 12.76 -2.41
CA ALA A 74 -6.58 13.36 -3.74
C ALA A 74 -6.33 14.87 -3.68
N ALA A 75 -7.11 15.61 -2.87
CA ALA A 75 -6.95 17.03 -2.68
C ALA A 75 -5.55 17.40 -2.15
N ARG A 76 -5.01 16.57 -1.26
CA ARG A 76 -3.68 16.75 -0.69
C ARG A 76 -2.57 16.60 -1.74
N ILE A 77 -2.63 15.54 -2.56
CA ILE A 77 -1.68 15.34 -3.67
C ILE A 77 -1.79 16.49 -4.69
N GLN A 78 -3.01 16.93 -4.99
CA GLN A 78 -3.25 18.03 -5.91
C GLN A 78 -2.66 19.34 -5.38
N LYS A 79 -2.85 19.64 -4.10
CA LYS A 79 -2.34 20.85 -3.43
C LYS A 79 -0.81 20.85 -3.36
N ASP A 80 -0.22 19.74 -2.94
CA ASP A 80 1.23 19.63 -2.70
C ASP A 80 2.03 19.43 -4.00
N GLY A 81 1.35 18.96 -5.08
CA GLY A 81 1.95 18.67 -6.37
C GLY A 81 2.63 17.29 -6.46
N TYR A 82 2.72 16.54 -5.34
CA TYR A 82 3.40 15.25 -5.23
C TYR A 82 2.91 14.48 -4.00
N ALA A 83 3.17 13.17 -3.97
CA ALA A 83 2.89 12.35 -2.79
C ALA A 83 4.03 12.39 -1.75
N PHE A 84 5.29 12.33 -2.21
CA PHE A 84 6.46 12.44 -1.34
C PHE A 84 7.69 12.91 -2.11
N LYS A 85 8.15 14.14 -1.84
CA LYS A 85 9.24 14.77 -2.61
C LYS A 85 10.64 14.37 -2.14
N ARG A 86 10.78 13.95 -0.87
CA ARG A 86 12.10 13.71 -0.27
C ARG A 86 12.70 12.36 -0.68
N HIS A 87 13.90 12.08 -0.17
CA HIS A 87 14.62 10.84 -0.44
C HIS A 87 13.84 9.62 0.11
N PRO A 88 13.64 8.55 -0.72
CA PRO A 88 12.80 7.41 -0.33
C PRO A 88 13.21 6.71 0.97
N ASN A 89 14.48 6.71 1.33
CA ASN A 89 14.96 6.10 2.56
C ASN A 89 14.44 6.81 3.82
N LEU A 90 14.05 8.09 3.72
CA LEU A 90 13.48 8.84 4.85
C LEU A 90 12.15 8.22 5.33
N LEU A 91 11.37 7.59 4.45
CA LEU A 91 10.17 6.86 4.85
C LEU A 91 10.50 5.71 5.81
N ASN A 92 11.54 4.93 5.51
CA ASN A 92 11.97 3.84 6.39
C ASN A 92 12.56 4.36 7.70
N HIS A 93 13.39 5.41 7.63
CA HIS A 93 14.00 6.00 8.83
C HIS A 93 12.93 6.63 9.74
N HIS A 94 11.95 7.33 9.15
CA HIS A 94 10.83 7.90 9.89
C HIS A 94 10.00 6.79 10.56
N LEU A 95 9.63 5.74 9.81
CA LEU A 95 8.89 4.61 10.34
C LEU A 95 9.62 3.94 11.50
N HIS A 96 10.92 3.67 11.36
CA HIS A 96 11.72 3.06 12.43
C HIS A 96 11.69 3.89 13.72
N ARG A 97 11.85 5.23 13.62
CA ARG A 97 11.77 6.12 14.78
C ARG A 97 10.35 6.16 15.37
N LEU A 98 9.33 6.16 14.51
CA LEU A 98 7.93 6.19 14.92
C LEU A 98 7.54 4.95 15.72
N VAL A 99 7.82 3.75 15.21
CA VAL A 99 7.48 2.48 15.88
C VAL A 99 8.24 2.34 17.21
N LYS A 100 9.51 2.78 17.26
CA LYS A 100 10.30 2.81 18.49
C LYS A 100 9.69 3.75 19.54
N ARG A 101 9.25 4.96 19.12
CA ARG A 101 8.61 5.94 20.00
C ARG A 101 7.29 5.42 20.56
N LEU A 102 6.51 4.69 19.73
CA LEU A 102 5.20 4.15 20.10
C LEU A 102 5.29 2.83 20.89
N GLY A 103 6.47 2.24 21.04
CA GLY A 103 6.64 0.95 21.72
C GLY A 103 5.95 -0.22 21.04
N ILE A 104 5.67 -0.12 19.72
CA ILE A 104 5.02 -1.19 18.95
C ILE A 104 6.06 -2.07 18.25
N PRO A 105 5.73 -3.36 17.95
CA PRO A 105 6.66 -4.23 17.25
C PRO A 105 7.16 -3.63 15.94
N PRO A 106 8.44 -3.75 15.60
CA PRO A 106 9.00 -3.17 14.39
C PRO A 106 8.43 -3.85 13.14
N PHE A 107 8.08 -3.04 12.14
CA PHE A 107 7.68 -3.49 10.81
C PHE A 107 8.29 -2.58 9.74
N ARG A 108 8.35 -3.06 8.50
CA ARG A 108 8.92 -2.33 7.36
C ARG A 108 7.82 -1.58 6.64
N PHE A 109 8.17 -0.50 5.94
CA PHE A 109 7.21 0.24 5.11
C PHE A 109 6.52 -0.66 4.07
N HIS A 110 7.25 -1.67 3.55
CA HIS A 110 6.67 -2.66 2.62
C HIS A 110 5.57 -3.53 3.27
N ASP A 111 5.59 -3.70 4.57
CA ASP A 111 4.61 -4.54 5.27
C ASP A 111 3.21 -3.87 5.31
N MET A 112 3.11 -2.56 5.01
CA MET A 112 1.82 -1.88 4.79
C MET A 112 1.05 -2.47 3.59
N ARG A 113 1.75 -2.99 2.58
CA ARG A 113 1.11 -3.70 1.46
C ARG A 113 0.51 -5.03 1.90
N ALA A 114 1.18 -5.72 2.82
CA ALA A 114 0.63 -6.94 3.43
C ALA A 114 -0.62 -6.60 4.25
N TYR A 115 -0.58 -5.52 5.01
CA TYR A 115 -1.76 -5.00 5.73
C TYR A 115 -2.93 -4.70 4.79
N TYR A 116 -2.68 -3.98 3.66
CA TYR A 116 -3.70 -3.72 2.64
C TYR A 116 -4.36 -5.00 2.15
N ALA A 117 -3.57 -6.00 1.74
CA ALA A 117 -4.09 -7.26 1.24
C ALA A 117 -4.93 -8.00 2.30
N SER A 118 -4.43 -8.06 3.54
CA SER A 118 -5.14 -8.72 4.65
C SER A 118 -6.44 -8.00 5.01
N MET A 119 -6.42 -6.67 5.04
CA MET A 119 -7.59 -5.84 5.30
C MET A 119 -8.65 -6.01 4.19
N ALA A 120 -8.26 -5.90 2.92
CA ALA A 120 -9.18 -6.05 1.79
C ALA A 120 -9.81 -7.46 1.75
N HIS A 121 -9.00 -8.50 1.99
CA HIS A 121 -9.50 -9.87 2.12
C HIS A 121 -10.50 -9.99 3.29
N SER A 122 -10.24 -9.35 4.41
CA SER A 122 -11.14 -9.37 5.57
C SER A 122 -12.49 -8.68 5.33
N LEU A 123 -12.54 -7.79 4.36
CA LEU A 123 -13.77 -7.14 3.88
C LEU A 123 -14.49 -7.95 2.80
N GLY A 124 -13.99 -9.15 2.47
CA GLY A 124 -14.58 -10.02 1.44
C GLY A 124 -14.28 -9.57 0.01
N ILE A 125 -13.30 -8.70 -0.21
CA ILE A 125 -12.92 -8.26 -1.56
C ILE A 125 -12.27 -9.45 -2.30
N PRO A 126 -12.73 -9.81 -3.51
CA PRO A 126 -12.15 -10.91 -4.28
C PRO A 126 -10.65 -10.69 -4.58
N ASP A 127 -9.87 -11.76 -4.50
CA ASP A 127 -8.42 -11.74 -4.71
C ASP A 127 -7.98 -11.07 -6.01
N ALA A 128 -8.77 -11.24 -7.09
CA ALA A 128 -8.49 -10.62 -8.38
C ALA A 128 -8.41 -9.08 -8.28
N TYR A 129 -9.32 -8.45 -7.53
CA TYR A 129 -9.31 -6.99 -7.33
C TYR A 129 -8.19 -6.57 -6.37
N ILE A 130 -7.92 -7.35 -5.33
CA ILE A 130 -6.80 -7.09 -4.41
C ILE A 130 -5.48 -7.12 -5.17
N MET A 131 -5.30 -8.13 -6.03
CA MET A 131 -4.13 -8.27 -6.90
C MET A 131 -4.00 -7.10 -7.88
N ALA A 132 -5.08 -6.75 -8.57
CA ALA A 132 -5.09 -5.64 -9.53
C ALA A 132 -4.70 -4.33 -8.86
N ASN A 133 -5.34 -3.96 -7.74
CA ASN A 133 -5.05 -2.73 -7.01
C ASN A 133 -3.62 -2.71 -6.42
N GLY A 134 -3.15 -3.83 -5.89
CA GLY A 134 -1.80 -3.93 -5.35
C GLY A 134 -0.72 -4.09 -6.43
N GLY A 135 -1.07 -4.45 -7.67
CA GLY A 135 -0.10 -4.76 -8.73
C GLY A 135 0.70 -6.04 -8.41
N TRP A 136 0.00 -7.09 -7.93
CA TRP A 136 0.56 -8.43 -7.80
C TRP A 136 0.21 -9.29 -9.01
N THR A 137 1.19 -9.99 -9.53
CA THR A 137 1.05 -10.86 -10.71
C THR A 137 0.84 -12.33 -10.36
N SER A 138 0.90 -12.69 -9.07
CA SER A 138 0.79 -14.07 -8.60
C SER A 138 0.00 -14.16 -7.30
N THR A 139 -0.94 -15.09 -7.24
CA THR A 139 -1.70 -15.46 -6.03
C THR A 139 -0.81 -16.04 -4.94
N ASN A 140 0.35 -16.62 -5.29
CA ASN A 140 1.28 -17.17 -4.30
C ASN A 140 1.79 -16.11 -3.31
N ILE A 141 1.91 -14.85 -3.77
CA ILE A 141 2.33 -13.74 -2.92
C ILE A 141 1.20 -13.39 -1.93
N LEU A 142 -0.04 -13.33 -2.41
CA LEU A 142 -1.22 -13.12 -1.58
C LEU A 142 -1.38 -14.23 -0.53
N ASN A 143 -1.29 -15.49 -0.94
CA ASN A 143 -1.41 -16.63 -0.03
C ASN A 143 -0.34 -16.59 1.09
N ARG A 144 0.86 -16.09 0.80
CA ARG A 144 1.91 -15.93 1.81
C ARG A 144 1.59 -14.80 2.81
N VAL A 145 0.94 -13.75 2.34
CA VAL A 145 0.46 -12.63 3.18
C VAL A 145 -0.71 -13.11 4.05
N TYR A 146 -1.66 -13.84 3.46
CA TYR A 146 -2.85 -14.34 4.15
C TYR A 146 -2.54 -15.38 5.22
N LYS A 147 -1.58 -16.28 5.00
CA LYS A 147 -1.24 -17.33 5.98
C LYS A 147 -0.96 -16.81 7.40
N ARG A 148 -0.52 -15.56 7.53
CA ARG A 148 -0.28 -14.94 8.84
C ARG A 148 -1.55 -14.39 9.51
N THR A 149 -2.62 -14.14 8.74
CA THR A 149 -3.88 -13.54 9.24
C THR A 149 -4.99 -14.56 9.39
N PHE A 150 -4.80 -15.77 8.83
CA PHE A 150 -5.83 -16.79 8.71
C PHE A 150 -6.16 -17.51 10.03
N GLU A 151 -5.18 -17.70 10.93
CA GLU A 151 -5.39 -18.53 12.12
C GLU A 151 -6.50 -17.98 13.02
N ASP A 152 -6.57 -16.66 13.22
CA ASP A 152 -7.59 -16.04 14.07
C ASP A 152 -9.00 -16.03 13.43
N LYS A 153 -9.09 -15.90 12.11
CA LYS A 153 -10.36 -15.80 11.38
C LYS A 153 -10.95 -17.13 10.95
N GLN A 154 -10.16 -18.19 10.88
CA GLN A 154 -10.66 -19.52 10.53
C GLN A 154 -11.62 -20.07 11.59
N ALA A 155 -11.38 -19.78 12.86
CA ALA A 155 -12.29 -20.13 13.94
C ALA A 155 -13.66 -19.41 13.79
N ASP A 156 -13.66 -18.14 13.41
CA ASP A 156 -14.90 -17.37 13.20
C ASP A 156 -15.65 -17.82 11.95
N ALA A 157 -14.94 -18.10 10.85
CA ALA A 157 -15.53 -18.67 9.64
C ALA A 157 -16.18 -20.03 9.93
N ASN A 158 -15.50 -20.91 10.66
CA ASN A 158 -16.03 -22.21 11.06
C ASN A 158 -17.27 -22.08 11.95
N ARG A 159 -17.31 -21.11 12.87
CA ARG A 159 -18.50 -20.83 13.69
C ARG A 159 -19.68 -20.38 12.83
N THR A 160 -19.45 -19.49 11.86
CA THR A 160 -20.48 -19.01 10.92
C THR A 160 -21.04 -20.13 10.08
N ILE A 161 -20.16 -20.99 9.51
CA ILE A 161 -20.58 -22.18 8.76
C ILE A 161 -21.39 -23.12 9.64
N SER A 162 -20.90 -23.44 10.85
CA SER A 162 -21.61 -24.32 11.79
C SER A 162 -22.97 -23.76 12.20
N ALA A 163 -23.12 -22.45 12.33
CA ALA A 163 -24.41 -21.83 12.63
C ALA A 163 -25.42 -21.96 11.48
N HIS A 164 -24.95 -21.95 10.22
CA HIS A 164 -25.79 -22.13 9.03
C HIS A 164 -26.16 -23.59 8.74
N LEU A 165 -25.35 -24.53 9.23
CA LEU A 165 -25.59 -25.96 9.05
C LEU A 165 -26.42 -26.61 10.17
N LYS A 166 -26.83 -25.83 11.17
CA LYS A 166 -27.77 -26.33 12.18
C LYS A 166 -29.15 -26.46 11.56
N PRO A 167 -29.84 -27.62 11.74
CA PRO A 167 -31.17 -27.85 11.23
C PRO A 167 -32.21 -26.95 11.89
#